data_2c69f63f28ccfeecd68d320e1e4f480a
#
_entry.id   2c69f63f28ccfeecd68d320e1e4f480a
#
_cell.length_a   1.000
_cell.length_b   1.000
_cell.length_c   1.000
_cell.angle_alpha   90.00
_cell.angle_beta   90.00
_cell.angle_gamma   90.00
#
_symmetry.space_group_name_H-M   'P 1'
#
loop_
_entity.id
_entity.type
_entity.pdbx_description
1 polymer ?
#
loop_
_entity_poly.entity_id
_entity_poly.type
_entity_poly.pdbx_seq_one_letter_code
_entity_poly.pdbx_strand_id
1 'polypeptide(L)'
;MSHEILSVAVFVPLEGHEQSAIATVRELSSVLAKGGYSRDILYREPQGEYVLVRYWKSDDTRRAALEDAEAQRRWAKLAHEIRIVRVYESLEEISL
;
A
#
# COMPACT_ATOMS: atom_id res chain seq x y z
N MET A 1 -12.34 -13.62 -17.00
CA MET A 1 -12.43 -12.37 -16.26
C MET A 1 -11.21 -12.23 -15.36
N SER A 2 -10.56 -11.10 -15.44
CA SER A 2 -9.46 -10.83 -14.54
C SER A 2 -10.01 -10.31 -13.23
N HIS A 3 -9.60 -10.91 -12.14
CA HIS A 3 -9.91 -10.42 -10.80
C HIS A 3 -8.82 -9.47 -10.37
N GLU A 4 -9.21 -8.41 -9.67
CA GLU A 4 -8.23 -7.54 -9.05
C GLU A 4 -7.46 -8.33 -8.00
N ILE A 5 -6.17 -8.05 -7.92
CA ILE A 5 -5.32 -8.63 -6.87
C ILE A 5 -5.30 -7.65 -5.72
N LEU A 6 -5.52 -8.16 -4.53
CA LEU A 6 -5.59 -7.35 -3.33
C LEU A 6 -4.34 -7.54 -2.49
N SER A 7 -3.74 -6.42 -2.08
CA SER A 7 -2.70 -6.40 -1.05
C SER A 7 -3.24 -5.69 0.16
N VAL A 8 -2.91 -6.18 1.35
CA VAL A 8 -3.31 -5.54 2.61
C VAL A 8 -2.08 -5.44 3.49
N ALA A 9 -1.83 -4.24 4.01
CA ALA A 9 -0.76 -4.02 4.98
C ALA A 9 -1.35 -3.41 6.25
N VAL A 10 -1.05 -4.02 7.38
CA VAL A 10 -1.40 -3.47 8.69
C VAL A 10 -0.11 -2.93 9.30
N PHE A 11 -0.12 -1.67 9.69
CA PHE A 11 1.08 -1.03 10.21
C PHE A 11 0.76 -0.04 11.32
N VAL A 12 1.80 0.30 12.07
CA VAL A 12 1.75 1.34 13.11
C VAL A 12 2.84 2.35 12.79
N PRO A 13 2.54 3.65 12.74
CA PRO A 13 3.58 4.66 12.59
C PRO A 13 4.56 4.59 13.76
N LEU A 14 5.82 4.82 13.50
CA LEU A 14 6.80 4.97 14.57
C LEU A 14 6.48 6.25 15.35
N GLU A 15 6.91 6.28 16.62
CA GLU A 15 6.64 7.41 17.49
C GLU A 15 7.13 8.71 16.85
N GLY A 16 6.25 9.71 16.80
CA GLY A 16 6.55 11.01 16.19
C GLY A 16 6.45 11.03 14.68
N HIS A 17 6.15 9.90 14.02
CA HIS A 17 6.12 9.81 12.56
C HIS A 17 4.72 9.65 11.97
N GLU A 18 3.65 9.83 12.77
CA GLU A 18 2.31 9.57 12.24
C GLU A 18 1.99 10.45 11.02
N GLN A 19 2.21 11.76 11.14
CA GLN A 19 1.89 12.67 10.03
C GLN A 19 2.75 12.42 8.81
N SER A 20 4.06 12.19 9.00
CA SER A 20 4.96 11.93 7.88
C SER A 20 4.65 10.60 7.20
N ALA A 21 4.29 9.57 7.97
CA ALA A 21 3.93 8.28 7.41
C ALA A 21 2.67 8.38 6.54
N ILE A 22 1.64 9.09 7.03
CA ILE A 22 0.42 9.28 6.26
C ILE A 22 0.71 10.08 4.98
N ALA A 23 1.55 11.12 5.08
CA ALA A 23 1.95 11.89 3.91
C ALA A 23 2.65 11.01 2.87
N THR A 24 3.56 10.14 3.32
CA THR A 24 4.27 9.23 2.42
C THR A 24 3.31 8.22 1.77
N VAL A 25 2.35 7.70 2.53
CA VAL A 25 1.32 6.80 1.98
C VAL A 25 0.52 7.53 0.90
N ARG A 26 0.13 8.79 1.13
CA ARG A 26 -0.58 9.58 0.13
C ARG A 26 0.23 9.77 -1.14
N GLU A 27 1.53 10.08 -1.00
CA GLU A 27 2.43 10.23 -2.15
C GLU A 27 2.55 8.92 -2.92
N LEU A 28 2.77 7.82 -2.22
CA LEU A 28 2.88 6.50 -2.85
C LEU A 28 1.58 6.14 -3.58
N SER A 29 0.44 6.34 -2.93
CA SER A 29 -0.86 6.05 -3.53
C SER A 29 -1.10 6.88 -4.80
N SER A 30 -0.67 8.15 -4.78
CA SER A 30 -0.75 9.03 -5.94
C SER A 30 0.13 8.53 -7.09
N VAL A 31 1.36 8.14 -6.80
CA VAL A 31 2.28 7.59 -7.80
C VAL A 31 1.68 6.34 -8.44
N LEU A 32 1.15 5.44 -7.63
CA LEU A 32 0.58 4.19 -8.14
C LEU A 32 -0.69 4.42 -8.97
N ALA A 33 -1.52 5.37 -8.54
CA ALA A 33 -2.74 5.71 -9.29
C ALA A 33 -2.41 6.36 -10.63
N LYS A 34 -1.45 7.30 -10.64
CA LYS A 34 -1.03 7.98 -11.86
C LYS A 34 -0.38 7.03 -12.86
N GLY A 35 0.35 6.06 -12.36
CA GLY A 35 0.95 5.03 -13.20
C GLY A 35 -0.05 4.00 -13.73
N GLY A 36 -1.29 4.07 -13.27
CA GLY A 36 -2.31 3.10 -13.67
C GLY A 36 -2.13 1.73 -13.04
N TYR A 37 -1.36 1.64 -11.95
CA TYR A 37 -1.02 0.36 -11.34
C TYR A 37 -2.09 -0.14 -10.37
N SER A 38 -2.60 0.76 -9.51
CA SER A 38 -3.49 0.36 -8.43
C SER A 38 -4.28 1.54 -7.89
N ARG A 39 -5.24 1.24 -7.03
CA ARG A 39 -5.91 2.24 -6.20
C ARG A 39 -5.81 1.79 -4.75
N ASP A 40 -5.61 2.74 -3.86
CA ASP A 40 -5.39 2.49 -2.44
C ASP A 40 -6.52 3.08 -1.60
N ILE A 41 -6.84 2.39 -0.51
CA ILE A 41 -7.73 2.90 0.53
C ILE A 41 -7.03 2.70 1.86
N LEU A 42 -6.96 3.75 2.66
CA LEU A 42 -6.33 3.70 3.98
C LEU A 42 -7.39 3.81 5.05
N TYR A 43 -7.36 2.89 5.99
CA TYR A 43 -8.24 2.89 7.15
C TYR A 43 -7.42 3.04 8.42
N ARG A 44 -8.00 3.68 9.43
CA ARG A 44 -7.43 3.74 10.76
C ARG A 44 -8.33 2.95 11.70
N GLU A 45 -7.71 2.01 12.44
CA GLU A 45 -8.38 1.25 13.45
C GLU A 45 -8.32 2.04 14.78
N PRO A 46 -9.39 1.99 15.64
CA PRO A 46 -9.45 2.85 16.82
C PRO A 46 -8.28 2.75 17.81
N GLN A 47 -7.57 1.64 17.83
CA GLN A 47 -6.44 1.44 18.75
C GLN A 47 -5.10 1.90 18.19
N GLY A 48 -5.11 2.53 17.01
CA GLY A 48 -3.92 3.16 16.45
C GLY A 48 -3.24 2.41 15.32
N GLU A 49 -3.76 1.26 14.91
CA GLU A 49 -3.26 0.58 13.72
C GLU A 49 -3.87 1.21 12.48
N TYR A 50 -3.11 1.14 11.39
CA TYR A 50 -3.58 1.54 10.08
C TYR A 50 -3.65 0.33 9.17
N VAL A 51 -4.66 0.30 8.32
CA VAL A 51 -4.85 -0.78 7.35
C VAL A 51 -4.87 -0.15 5.96
N LEU A 52 -3.87 -0.48 5.16
CA LEU A 52 -3.79 -0.04 3.77
C LEU A 52 -4.26 -1.17 2.88
N VAL A 53 -5.31 -0.91 2.13
CA VAL A 53 -5.87 -1.87 1.18
C VAL A 53 -5.52 -1.37 -0.22
N ARG A 54 -4.84 -2.22 -1.01
CA ARG A 54 -4.41 -1.85 -2.35
C ARG A 54 -5.00 -2.82 -3.36
N TYR A 55 -5.71 -2.26 -4.33
CA TYR A 55 -6.33 -3.01 -5.42
C TYR A 55 -5.45 -2.84 -6.66
N TRP A 56 -4.70 -3.89 -7.00
CA TRP A 56 -3.89 -3.90 -8.21
C TRP A 56 -4.77 -4.26 -9.41
N LYS A 57 -4.52 -3.63 -10.55
CA LYS A 57 -5.28 -3.94 -11.77
C LYS A 57 -5.03 -5.37 -12.24
N SER A 58 -3.78 -5.83 -12.09
CA SER A 58 -3.38 -7.17 -12.49
C SER A 58 -2.05 -7.51 -11.82
N ASP A 59 -1.63 -8.76 -11.91
CA ASP A 59 -0.31 -9.16 -11.43
C ASP A 59 0.80 -8.48 -12.24
N ASP A 60 0.57 -8.26 -13.53
CA ASP A 60 1.53 -7.56 -14.37
C ASP A 60 1.72 -6.11 -13.92
N THR A 61 0.64 -5.39 -13.59
CA THR A 61 0.76 -4.02 -13.09
C THR A 61 1.44 -3.97 -11.74
N ARG A 62 1.21 -4.97 -10.89
CA ARG A 62 1.89 -5.07 -9.60
C ARG A 62 3.40 -5.22 -9.80
N ARG A 63 3.82 -6.09 -10.70
CA ARG A 63 5.24 -6.28 -11.02
C ARG A 63 5.85 -5.02 -11.61
N ALA A 64 5.15 -4.36 -12.51
CA ALA A 64 5.61 -3.12 -13.11
C ALA A 64 5.80 -2.02 -12.06
N ALA A 65 4.89 -1.93 -11.09
CA ALA A 65 5.00 -0.95 -10.01
C ALA A 65 6.23 -1.16 -9.15
N LEU A 66 6.63 -2.44 -8.94
CA LEU A 66 7.83 -2.75 -8.17
C LEU A 66 9.11 -2.26 -8.85
N GLU A 67 9.07 -2.04 -10.18
CA GLU A 67 10.18 -1.50 -10.94
C GLU A 67 10.12 0.03 -11.09
N ASP A 68 9.04 0.65 -10.63
CA ASP A 68 8.85 2.10 -10.78
C ASP A 68 9.72 2.84 -9.76
N ALA A 69 10.62 3.70 -10.25
CA ALA A 69 11.58 4.40 -9.39
C ALA A 69 10.91 5.33 -8.39
N GLU A 70 9.82 5.99 -8.79
CA GLU A 70 9.10 6.89 -7.90
C GLU A 70 8.39 6.12 -6.77
N ALA A 71 7.80 4.96 -7.10
CA ALA A 71 7.18 4.10 -6.10
C ALA A 71 8.25 3.55 -5.15
N GLN A 72 9.39 3.11 -5.69
CA GLN A 72 10.48 2.57 -4.86
C GLN A 72 10.98 3.59 -3.83
N ARG A 73 11.10 4.86 -4.22
CA ARG A 73 11.52 5.90 -3.29
C ARG A 73 10.55 6.07 -2.13
N ARG A 74 9.24 6.02 -2.41
CA ARG A 74 8.24 6.17 -1.36
C ARG A 74 8.19 4.95 -0.47
N TRP A 75 8.32 3.74 -1.02
CA TRP A 75 8.41 2.54 -0.20
C TRP A 75 9.62 2.58 0.73
N ALA A 76 10.78 3.01 0.20
CA ALA A 76 11.99 3.11 1.02
C ALA A 76 11.82 4.13 2.14
N LYS A 77 11.21 5.28 1.86
CA LYS A 77 10.94 6.30 2.86
C LYS A 77 9.97 5.79 3.92
N LEU A 78 8.89 5.15 3.47
CA LEU A 78 7.87 4.63 4.38
C LEU A 78 8.45 3.59 5.34
N ALA A 79 9.37 2.77 4.88
CA ALA A 79 10.01 1.74 5.71
C ALA A 79 10.69 2.31 6.95
N HIS A 80 11.10 3.59 6.92
CA HIS A 80 11.71 4.27 8.06
C HIS A 80 10.69 4.98 8.96
N GLU A 81 9.43 5.00 8.57
CA GLU A 81 8.39 5.76 9.25
C GLU A 81 7.37 4.88 9.94
N ILE A 82 7.35 3.59 9.62
CA ILE A 82 6.33 2.68 10.14
C ILE A 82 6.95 1.37 10.62
N ARG A 83 6.19 0.66 11.44
CA ARG A 83 6.45 -0.74 11.79
C ARG A 83 5.34 -1.58 11.19
N ILE A 84 5.70 -2.55 10.37
CA ILE A 84 4.74 -3.47 9.76
C ILE A 84 4.29 -4.48 10.82
N VAL A 85 2.98 -4.61 10.97
CA VAL A 85 2.38 -5.62 11.85
C VAL A 85 2.08 -6.88 11.04
N ARG A 86 1.51 -6.71 9.85
CA ARG A 86 1.13 -7.84 9.00
C ARG A 86 0.99 -7.37 7.56
N VAL A 87 1.40 -8.23 6.62
CA VAL A 87 1.25 -7.95 5.19
C VAL A 87 0.71 -9.19 4.50
N TYR A 88 -0.30 -8.98 3.66
CA TYR A 88 -0.75 -9.95 2.68
C TYR A 88 -0.45 -9.35 1.31
N GLU A 89 0.53 -9.91 0.60
CA GLU A 89 0.98 -9.31 -0.65
C GLU A 89 0.03 -9.58 -1.81
N SER A 90 -0.64 -10.72 -1.77
CA SER A 90 -1.52 -11.10 -2.87
C SER A 90 -2.66 -11.95 -2.32
N LEU A 91 -3.85 -11.39 -2.37
CA LEU A 91 -5.07 -12.07 -1.95
C LEU A 91 -5.95 -12.24 -3.18
N GLU A 92 -6.44 -13.45 -3.40
CA GLU A 92 -7.38 -13.73 -4.46
C GLU A 92 -8.78 -13.77 -3.91
N GLU A 93 -9.70 -13.19 -4.66
CA GLU A 93 -11.12 -13.29 -4.32
C GLU A 93 -11.61 -14.72 -4.58
N ILE A 94 -12.32 -15.28 -3.62
CA ILE A 94 -12.98 -16.57 -3.77
C ILE A 94 -14.45 -16.29 -4.03
N SER A 95 -14.96 -16.81 -5.13
CA SER A 95 -16.38 -16.69 -5.45
C SER A 95 -17.19 -17.54 -4.47
N LEU A 96 -18.15 -16.90 -3.82
CA LEU A 96 -19.00 -17.58 -2.83
C LEU A 96 -20.37 -17.93 -3.39
#